data_65e3f12db6dfdc3fb5a5644a05938204
#
_entry.id   65e3f12db6dfdc3fb5a5644a05938204
#
_cell.length_a   1.000
_cell.length_b   1.000
_cell.length_c   1.000
_cell.angle_alpha   90.00
_cell.angle_beta   90.00
_cell.angle_gamma   90.00
#
_symmetry.space_group_name_H-M   'P 1'
#
loop_
_entity.id
_entity.type
_entity.pdbx_description
1 polymer ?
#
loop_
_entity_poly.entity_id
_entity_poly.type
_entity_poly.pdbx_seq_one_letter_code
_entity_poly.pdbx_strand_id
1 'polypeptide(L)'
;MAHWHPLIPFSAYSMRYSVKAKAERVKNKLFLVFELTDPHNEILWQAQKDINRQDYLWESTCFEAFIGAPHQSQYYELNLSPTRAWNLYRFTDYRTPNNMPPIAVLEHALIKFDVDGKTISVEIDLTALKLADIEIQLGLTAVIKASDTLHYFAIRHPVLHADFHNQQDWAIRLLPDALLPKSNS
;
A
#
# COMPACT_ATOMS: atom_id res chain seq x y z
N MET A 1 4.07 3.09 -18.99
CA MET A 1 5.10 2.84 -17.94
C MET A 1 4.55 3.30 -16.61
N ALA A 2 4.69 2.48 -15.57
CA ALA A 2 4.26 2.85 -14.23
C ALA A 2 5.03 4.09 -13.74
N HIS A 3 4.34 5.07 -13.20
CA HIS A 3 4.90 6.32 -12.72
C HIS A 3 5.26 6.22 -11.24
N TRP A 4 6.42 6.76 -10.83
CA TRP A 4 6.80 6.90 -9.44
C TRP A 4 6.09 8.09 -8.80
N HIS A 5 5.47 7.86 -7.65
CA HIS A 5 4.82 8.87 -6.83
C HIS A 5 5.64 9.07 -5.56
N PRO A 6 6.14 10.28 -5.28
CA PRO A 6 6.70 10.59 -3.97
C PRO A 6 5.58 10.52 -2.93
N LEU A 7 5.85 9.89 -1.79
CA LEU A 7 4.96 9.94 -0.63
C LEU A 7 5.38 11.13 0.23
N ILE A 8 4.44 12.01 0.49
CA ILE A 8 4.64 13.25 1.22
C ILE A 8 4.50 12.96 2.71
N PRO A 9 5.41 13.42 3.59
CA PRO A 9 5.23 13.29 5.03
C PRO A 9 4.08 14.18 5.52
N PHE A 10 3.29 13.67 6.46
CA PHE A 10 2.18 14.44 7.05
C PHE A 10 2.68 15.66 7.84
N SER A 11 3.77 15.53 8.58
CA SER A 11 4.37 16.64 9.32
C SER A 11 5.60 17.19 8.61
N ALA A 12 5.71 18.53 8.54
CA ALA A 12 6.74 19.26 7.81
C ALA A 12 8.14 19.26 8.47
N TYR A 13 8.51 18.24 9.21
CA TYR A 13 9.89 18.12 9.68
C TYR A 13 10.81 17.75 8.52
N SER A 14 12.00 18.35 8.48
CA SER A 14 13.04 17.98 7.53
C SER A 14 13.47 16.53 7.78
N MET A 15 12.88 15.61 7.05
CA MET A 15 13.22 14.21 7.18
C MET A 15 14.49 13.91 6.41
N ARG A 16 15.37 13.12 7.02
CA ARG A 16 16.59 12.64 6.39
C ARG A 16 16.36 11.45 5.47
N TYR A 17 15.13 11.01 5.34
CA TYR A 17 14.70 9.90 4.52
C TYR A 17 13.47 10.28 3.71
N SER A 18 13.26 9.59 2.60
CA SER A 18 12.10 9.79 1.74
C SER A 18 11.54 8.46 1.25
N VAL A 19 10.26 8.44 0.94
CA VAL A 19 9.56 7.26 0.41
C VAL A 19 8.96 7.61 -0.94
N LYS A 20 9.05 6.70 -1.90
CA LYS A 20 8.29 6.75 -3.15
C LYS A 20 7.66 5.40 -3.43
N ALA A 21 6.57 5.42 -4.16
CA ALA A 21 5.85 4.21 -4.54
C ALA A 21 5.40 4.27 -6.00
N LYS A 22 5.16 3.12 -6.59
CA LYS A 22 4.51 2.98 -7.89
C LYS A 22 3.54 1.82 -7.90
N ALA A 23 2.52 1.94 -8.74
CA ALA A 23 1.54 0.90 -8.99
C ALA A 23 1.40 0.66 -10.49
N GLU A 24 1.26 -0.60 -10.88
CA GLU A 24 0.98 -1.01 -12.24
C GLU A 24 -0.04 -2.14 -12.24
N ARG A 25 -1.01 -2.05 -13.14
CA ARG A 25 -1.94 -3.14 -13.39
C ARG A 25 -1.61 -3.79 -14.72
N VAL A 26 -1.50 -5.11 -14.71
CA VAL A 26 -1.34 -5.93 -15.92
C VAL A 26 -2.36 -7.07 -15.85
N LYS A 27 -3.37 -7.00 -16.71
CA LYS A 27 -4.51 -7.92 -16.66
C LYS A 27 -5.20 -7.90 -15.27
N ASN A 28 -5.29 -9.08 -14.65
CA ASN A 28 -5.87 -9.25 -13.33
C ASN A 28 -4.85 -9.16 -12.17
N LYS A 29 -3.65 -8.64 -12.42
CA LYS A 29 -2.59 -8.52 -11.44
C LYS A 29 -2.27 -7.06 -11.14
N LEU A 30 -2.07 -6.76 -9.86
CA LEU A 30 -1.60 -5.47 -9.37
C LEU A 30 -0.16 -5.62 -8.87
N PHE A 31 0.74 -4.83 -9.42
CA PHE A 31 2.13 -4.74 -9.01
C PHE A 31 2.35 -3.44 -8.25
N LEU A 32 2.89 -3.55 -7.04
CA LEU A 32 3.23 -2.40 -6.21
C LEU A 32 4.72 -2.46 -5.87
N VAL A 33 5.37 -1.30 -5.88
CA VAL A 33 6.75 -1.18 -5.43
C VAL A 33 6.86 0.05 -4.55
N PHE A 34 7.50 -0.11 -3.40
CA PHE A 34 7.87 0.96 -2.48
C PHE A 34 9.40 1.01 -2.36
N GLU A 35 9.95 2.20 -2.32
CA GLU A 35 11.38 2.43 -2.14
C GLU A 35 11.60 3.47 -1.04
N LEU A 36 12.40 3.10 -0.04
CA LEU A 36 12.85 3.99 1.02
C LEU A 36 14.28 4.47 0.72
N THR A 37 14.48 5.77 0.68
CA THR A 37 15.82 6.38 0.72
C THR A 37 16.14 6.78 2.15
N ASP A 38 17.12 6.12 2.75
CA ASP A 38 17.56 6.32 4.14
C ASP A 38 19.10 6.29 4.18
N PRO A 39 19.76 7.41 3.83
CA PRO A 39 21.20 7.45 3.66
C PRO A 39 21.97 7.30 4.97
N HIS A 40 21.33 7.50 6.11
CA HIS A 40 21.95 7.40 7.43
C HIS A 40 21.64 6.08 8.14
N ASN A 41 20.85 5.18 7.53
CA ASN A 41 20.41 3.92 8.11
C ASN A 41 19.71 4.10 9.48
N GLU A 42 18.88 5.13 9.59
CA GLU A 42 18.12 5.45 10.81
C GLU A 42 16.90 4.52 10.99
N ILE A 43 16.45 3.91 9.90
CA ILE A 43 15.25 3.05 9.89
C ILE A 43 15.67 1.59 10.04
N LEU A 44 15.09 0.90 11.03
CA LEU A 44 15.29 -0.52 11.21
C LEU A 44 14.74 -1.29 10.00
N TRP A 45 15.65 -1.98 9.29
CA TRP A 45 15.32 -2.73 8.09
C TRP A 45 15.97 -4.11 8.16
N GLN A 46 15.23 -5.10 8.62
CA GLN A 46 15.71 -6.46 8.79
C GLN A 46 14.76 -7.44 8.11
N ALA A 47 15.11 -7.88 6.91
CA ALA A 47 14.35 -8.92 6.23
C ALA A 47 14.57 -10.27 6.90
N GLN A 48 13.49 -10.96 7.24
CA GLN A 48 13.51 -12.34 7.67
C GLN A 48 13.59 -13.28 6.47
N LYS A 49 13.94 -14.55 6.72
CA LYS A 49 14.02 -15.55 5.67
C LYS A 49 12.64 -15.88 5.09
N ASP A 50 11.65 -16.03 5.96
CA ASP A 50 10.33 -16.52 5.61
C ASP A 50 9.31 -15.39 5.50
N ILE A 51 8.36 -15.54 4.59
CA ILE A 51 7.21 -14.65 4.43
C ILE A 51 6.10 -15.17 5.34
N ASN A 52 5.57 -14.32 6.21
CA ASN A 52 4.53 -14.70 7.16
C ASN A 52 3.44 -13.64 7.28
N ARG A 53 2.23 -14.07 7.67
CA ARG A 53 1.16 -13.15 8.07
C ARG A 53 1.37 -12.69 9.50
N GLN A 54 1.17 -11.37 9.73
CA GLN A 54 1.26 -10.76 11.04
C GLN A 54 0.31 -9.57 11.13
N ASP A 55 -0.36 -9.44 12.27
CA ASP A 55 -1.17 -8.28 12.59
C ASP A 55 -0.32 -7.14 13.17
N TYR A 56 -0.92 -5.95 13.25
CA TYR A 56 -0.34 -4.75 13.89
C TYR A 56 0.96 -4.25 13.24
N LEU A 57 1.17 -4.48 11.95
CA LEU A 57 2.39 -4.05 11.25
C LEU A 57 2.55 -2.52 11.25
N TRP A 58 1.45 -1.78 11.29
CA TRP A 58 1.43 -0.30 11.35
C TRP A 58 1.98 0.29 12.67
N GLU A 59 2.23 -0.51 13.69
CA GLU A 59 2.92 -0.06 14.91
C GLU A 59 4.44 0.06 14.74
N SER A 60 4.94 -0.27 13.55
CA SER A 60 6.34 -0.19 13.15
C SER A 60 6.45 0.34 11.71
N THR A 61 7.62 0.18 11.09
CA THR A 61 7.79 0.51 9.68
C THR A 61 6.93 -0.43 8.83
N CYS A 62 5.95 0.16 8.13
CA CYS A 62 4.97 -0.54 7.31
C CYS A 62 4.70 0.25 6.03
N PHE A 63 4.65 -0.45 4.90
CA PHE A 63 4.23 0.11 3.62
C PHE A 63 2.85 -0.42 3.31
N GLU A 64 1.95 0.47 2.91
CA GLU A 64 0.53 0.14 2.87
C GLU A 64 -0.08 0.50 1.51
N ALA A 65 -1.03 -0.31 1.08
CA ALA A 65 -1.85 0.00 -0.07
C ALA A 65 -3.34 -0.19 0.28
N PHE A 66 -4.10 0.87 0.11
CA PHE A 66 -5.55 0.86 0.18
C PHE A 66 -6.09 0.63 -1.22
N ILE A 67 -6.91 -0.40 -1.41
CA ILE A 67 -7.34 -0.88 -2.73
C ILE A 67 -8.86 -0.98 -2.76
N GLY A 68 -9.51 -0.19 -3.57
CA GLY A 68 -10.97 -0.19 -3.71
C GLY A 68 -11.41 0.12 -5.13
N ALA A 69 -12.71 0.10 -5.36
CA ALA A 69 -13.31 0.59 -6.60
C ALA A 69 -13.87 2.00 -6.40
N PRO A 70 -13.81 2.89 -7.41
CA PRO A 70 -14.46 4.17 -7.34
C PRO A 70 -15.95 4.04 -7.01
N HIS A 71 -16.44 4.91 -6.13
CA HIS A 71 -17.87 4.94 -5.72
C HIS A 71 -18.37 3.70 -4.97
N GLN A 72 -17.47 2.83 -4.51
CA GLN A 72 -17.80 1.73 -3.61
C GLN A 72 -17.17 2.00 -2.23
N SER A 73 -17.93 1.71 -1.16
CA SER A 73 -17.41 1.88 0.20
C SER A 73 -16.48 0.74 0.62
N GLN A 74 -16.66 -0.46 0.04
CA GLN A 74 -15.80 -1.61 0.34
C GLN A 74 -14.39 -1.42 -0.22
N TYR A 75 -13.39 -1.75 0.59
CA TYR A 75 -11.99 -1.70 0.19
C TYR A 75 -11.14 -2.71 0.97
N TYR A 76 -9.89 -2.82 0.55
CA TYR A 76 -8.87 -3.64 1.17
C TYR A 76 -7.69 -2.77 1.63
N GLU A 77 -7.04 -3.19 2.70
CA GLU A 77 -5.81 -2.62 3.22
C GLU A 77 -4.73 -3.71 3.22
N LEU A 78 -3.70 -3.51 2.41
CA LEU A 78 -2.51 -4.34 2.37
C LEU A 78 -1.43 -3.69 3.22
N ASN A 79 -0.86 -4.45 4.15
CA ASN A 79 0.25 -4.05 5.00
C ASN A 79 1.47 -4.92 4.70
N LEU A 80 2.63 -4.27 4.49
CA LEU A 80 3.89 -4.89 4.11
C LEU A 80 5.02 -4.37 5.01
N SER A 81 5.69 -5.30 5.70
CA SER A 81 6.83 -4.95 6.57
C SER A 81 8.16 -5.24 5.88
N PRO A 82 9.23 -4.46 6.18
CA PRO A 82 10.60 -4.80 5.83
C PRO A 82 11.05 -6.18 6.33
N THR A 83 10.38 -6.72 7.34
CA THR A 83 10.67 -8.05 7.91
C THR A 83 10.13 -9.21 7.08
N ARG A 84 9.47 -8.95 5.92
CA ARG A 84 8.71 -9.91 5.12
C ARG A 84 7.41 -10.39 5.78
N ALA A 85 6.98 -9.74 6.86
CA ALA A 85 5.64 -9.91 7.38
C ALA A 85 4.64 -9.06 6.57
N TRP A 86 3.42 -9.59 6.42
CA TRP A 86 2.37 -8.93 5.66
C TRP A 86 1.00 -9.29 6.22
N ASN A 87 0.01 -8.47 5.91
CA ASN A 87 -1.40 -8.85 6.02
C ASN A 87 -2.26 -8.09 5.01
N LEU A 88 -3.45 -8.61 4.75
CA LEU A 88 -4.44 -8.02 3.88
C LEU A 88 -5.79 -8.06 4.59
N TYR A 89 -6.37 -6.90 4.82
CA TYR A 89 -7.63 -6.73 5.54
C TYR A 89 -8.74 -6.28 4.60
N ARG A 90 -9.98 -6.60 4.97
CA ARG A 90 -11.18 -6.19 4.25
C ARG A 90 -12.05 -5.29 5.11
N PHE A 91 -12.50 -4.20 4.53
CA PHE A 91 -13.46 -3.27 5.09
C PHE A 91 -14.69 -3.19 4.19
N THR A 92 -15.87 -3.12 4.78
CA THR A 92 -17.15 -2.97 4.06
C THR A 92 -17.52 -1.50 3.89
N ASP A 93 -16.98 -0.63 4.73
CA ASP A 93 -17.12 0.82 4.71
C ASP A 93 -15.94 1.46 5.44
N TYR A 94 -15.88 2.80 5.51
CA TYR A 94 -14.86 3.54 6.23
C TYR A 94 -14.64 2.95 7.63
N ARG A 95 -13.46 2.35 7.87
CA ARG A 95 -13.04 1.68 9.11
C ARG A 95 -14.08 0.70 9.69
N THR A 96 -14.85 0.05 8.82
CA THR A 96 -15.93 -0.87 9.22
C THR A 96 -15.69 -2.29 8.67
N PRO A 97 -15.78 -3.35 9.48
CA PRO A 97 -16.04 -3.33 10.92
C PRO A 97 -14.83 -2.80 11.70
N ASN A 98 -15.10 -2.19 12.85
CA ASN A 98 -14.07 -1.64 13.75
C ASN A 98 -13.47 -2.73 14.66
N ASN A 99 -12.95 -3.79 14.05
CA ASN A 99 -12.26 -4.87 14.74
C ASN A 99 -10.77 -4.54 14.89
N MET A 100 -10.15 -5.01 15.97
CA MET A 100 -8.70 -4.94 16.19
C MET A 100 -8.17 -6.32 16.59
N PRO A 101 -7.37 -6.99 15.73
CA PRO A 101 -7.00 -6.57 14.38
C PRO A 101 -8.20 -6.56 13.42
N PRO A 102 -8.10 -5.86 12.28
CA PRO A 102 -9.14 -5.89 11.25
C PRO A 102 -9.36 -7.30 10.67
N ILE A 103 -10.47 -7.49 9.94
CA ILE A 103 -10.80 -8.80 9.37
C ILE A 103 -9.86 -9.12 8.21
N ALA A 104 -9.01 -10.13 8.40
CA ALA A 104 -8.07 -10.56 7.37
C ALA A 104 -8.78 -11.27 6.21
N VAL A 105 -8.30 -11.02 4.99
CA VAL A 105 -8.68 -11.75 3.78
C VAL A 105 -8.02 -13.12 3.82
N LEU A 106 -8.82 -14.19 3.78
CA LEU A 106 -8.32 -15.57 3.85
C LEU A 106 -7.94 -16.11 2.48
N GLU A 107 -8.52 -15.57 1.41
CA GLU A 107 -8.24 -15.94 0.04
C GLU A 107 -6.78 -15.67 -0.31
N HIS A 108 -6.22 -16.48 -1.20
CA HIS A 108 -4.83 -16.37 -1.60
C HIS A 108 -4.65 -15.25 -2.66
N ALA A 109 -4.70 -13.99 -2.21
CA ALA A 109 -4.56 -12.83 -3.08
C ALA A 109 -3.10 -12.39 -3.30
N LEU A 110 -2.21 -12.64 -2.34
CA LEU A 110 -0.78 -12.31 -2.47
C LEU A 110 -0.08 -13.41 -3.27
N ILE A 111 0.46 -13.03 -4.45
CA ILE A 111 1.15 -13.96 -5.37
C ILE A 111 2.64 -13.96 -5.07
N LYS A 112 3.24 -12.77 -4.93
CA LYS A 112 4.66 -12.60 -4.69
C LYS A 112 4.90 -11.43 -3.74
N PHE A 113 5.84 -11.59 -2.83
CA PHE A 113 6.33 -10.54 -1.95
C PHE A 113 7.84 -10.65 -1.82
N ASP A 114 8.54 -9.59 -2.14
CA ASP A 114 10.00 -9.54 -2.10
C ASP A 114 10.50 -8.26 -1.43
N VAL A 115 11.63 -8.40 -0.74
CA VAL A 115 12.36 -7.30 -0.09
C VAL A 115 13.81 -7.39 -0.54
N ASP A 116 14.24 -6.41 -1.31
CA ASP A 116 15.60 -6.27 -1.82
C ASP A 116 16.17 -4.89 -1.48
N GLY A 117 17.26 -4.88 -0.71
CA GLY A 117 17.77 -3.63 -0.14
C GLY A 117 16.67 -2.90 0.63
N LYS A 118 16.44 -1.63 0.31
CA LYS A 118 15.35 -0.80 0.86
C LYS A 118 14.15 -0.68 -0.10
N THR A 119 13.92 -1.71 -0.90
CA THR A 119 12.80 -1.82 -1.83
C THR A 119 11.90 -2.99 -1.43
N ILE A 120 10.61 -2.73 -1.41
CA ILE A 120 9.57 -3.73 -1.23
C ILE A 120 8.78 -3.83 -2.54
N SER A 121 8.58 -5.04 -3.03
CA SER A 121 7.74 -5.31 -4.19
C SER A 121 6.73 -6.41 -3.91
N VAL A 122 5.52 -6.25 -4.43
CA VAL A 122 4.42 -7.20 -4.24
C VAL A 122 3.58 -7.34 -5.50
N GLU A 123 3.09 -8.55 -5.73
CA GLU A 123 2.14 -8.92 -6.77
C GLU A 123 0.86 -9.44 -6.12
N ILE A 124 -0.28 -8.84 -6.47
CA ILE A 124 -1.61 -9.15 -5.94
C ILE A 124 -2.51 -9.67 -7.05
N ASP A 125 -3.27 -10.73 -6.79
CA ASP A 125 -4.34 -11.21 -7.68
C ASP A 125 -5.64 -10.42 -7.41
N LEU A 126 -6.02 -9.59 -8.36
CA LEU A 126 -7.26 -8.82 -8.30
C LEU A 126 -8.50 -9.70 -8.46
N THR A 127 -8.37 -10.91 -9.02
CA THR A 127 -9.48 -11.87 -9.13
C THR A 127 -9.89 -12.36 -7.74
N ALA A 128 -8.92 -12.67 -6.89
CA ALA A 128 -9.16 -13.07 -5.50
C ALA A 128 -9.86 -11.97 -4.68
N LEU A 129 -9.64 -10.70 -5.05
CA LEU A 129 -10.30 -9.54 -4.43
C LEU A 129 -11.61 -9.14 -5.13
N LYS A 130 -12.02 -9.81 -6.20
CA LYS A 130 -13.18 -9.47 -7.04
C LYS A 130 -13.08 -8.06 -7.67
N LEU A 131 -11.86 -7.65 -8.00
CA LEU A 131 -11.54 -6.35 -8.60
C LEU A 131 -10.96 -6.45 -10.02
N ALA A 132 -10.94 -7.66 -10.61
CA ALA A 132 -10.27 -7.93 -11.88
C ALA A 132 -10.90 -7.19 -13.08
N ASP A 133 -12.22 -6.99 -13.09
CA ASP A 133 -12.95 -6.49 -14.25
C ASP A 133 -13.41 -5.03 -14.11
N ILE A 134 -13.01 -4.35 -13.05
CA ILE A 134 -13.44 -2.97 -12.75
C ILE A 134 -12.25 -2.03 -12.57
N GLU A 135 -12.49 -0.74 -12.71
CA GLU A 135 -11.53 0.29 -12.32
C GLU A 135 -11.20 0.16 -10.84
N ILE A 136 -9.93 0.26 -10.49
CA ILE A 136 -9.49 0.33 -9.10
C ILE A 136 -8.94 1.71 -8.77
N GLN A 137 -9.15 2.12 -7.52
CA GLN A 137 -8.59 3.31 -6.93
C GLN A 137 -7.64 2.91 -5.80
N LEU A 138 -6.46 3.54 -5.74
CA LEU A 138 -5.41 3.20 -4.79
C LEU A 138 -4.96 4.40 -3.97
N GLY A 139 -4.81 4.19 -2.67
CA GLY A 139 -4.02 4.98 -1.76
C GLY A 139 -2.70 4.23 -1.46
N LEU A 140 -1.56 4.84 -1.78
CA LEU A 140 -0.25 4.31 -1.39
C LEU A 140 0.32 5.14 -0.25
N THR A 141 0.66 4.47 0.84
CA THR A 141 1.04 5.11 2.10
C THR A 141 2.21 4.38 2.75
N ALA A 142 2.81 4.98 3.76
CA ALA A 142 3.78 4.32 4.61
C ALA A 142 3.75 4.90 6.02
N VAL A 143 3.91 4.04 6.99
CA VAL A 143 4.29 4.37 8.35
C VAL A 143 5.78 4.08 8.49
N ILE A 144 6.56 5.07 8.88
CA ILE A 144 8.02 4.91 9.08
C ILE A 144 8.32 5.15 10.54
N LYS A 145 8.86 4.13 11.21
CA LYS A 145 9.31 4.23 12.60
C LYS A 145 10.79 4.62 12.63
N ALA A 146 11.05 5.84 13.09
CA ALA A 146 12.39 6.32 13.36
C ALA A 146 12.56 6.50 14.86
N SER A 147 13.46 5.75 15.47
CA SER A 147 13.55 5.64 16.94
C SER A 147 12.19 5.26 17.53
N ASP A 148 11.61 6.07 18.40
CA ASP A 148 10.31 5.82 19.02
C ASP A 148 9.15 6.61 18.40
N THR A 149 9.39 7.27 17.26
CA THR A 149 8.39 8.12 16.59
C THR A 149 7.90 7.48 15.30
N LEU A 150 6.57 7.50 15.10
CA LEU A 150 5.95 7.11 13.84
C LEU A 150 5.74 8.34 12.95
N HIS A 151 6.16 8.23 11.70
CA HIS A 151 5.99 9.23 10.67
C HIS A 151 5.11 8.68 9.56
N TYR A 152 4.09 9.45 9.18
CA TYR A 152 3.07 9.04 8.23
C TYR A 152 3.32 9.68 6.86
N PHE A 153 3.34 8.85 5.81
CA PHE A 153 3.58 9.25 4.44
C PHE A 153 2.42 8.80 3.55
N ALA A 154 1.97 9.65 2.64
CA ALA A 154 0.97 9.33 1.64
C ALA A 154 1.20 10.15 0.36
N ILE A 155 0.62 9.73 -0.77
CA ILE A 155 0.62 10.57 -1.98
C ILE A 155 -0.13 11.88 -1.71
N ARG A 156 -1.17 11.83 -0.87
CA ARG A 156 -2.00 12.95 -0.48
C ARG A 156 -2.43 12.80 0.97
N HIS A 157 -2.52 13.90 1.71
CA HIS A 157 -3.00 13.92 3.08
C HIS A 157 -4.21 14.82 3.23
N PRO A 158 -5.17 14.48 4.11
CA PRO A 158 -6.18 15.42 4.56
C PRO A 158 -5.53 16.54 5.41
N VAL A 159 -6.23 17.68 5.52
CA VAL A 159 -5.64 18.90 6.12
C VAL A 159 -5.42 18.80 7.65
N LEU A 160 -6.25 18.00 8.35
CA LEU A 160 -6.32 18.07 9.83
C LEU A 160 -5.54 16.96 10.55
N HIS A 161 -5.48 15.75 10.00
CA HIS A 161 -4.79 14.59 10.60
C HIS A 161 -4.47 13.56 9.52
N ALA A 162 -3.45 12.74 9.74
CA ALA A 162 -3.16 11.64 8.83
C ALA A 162 -4.29 10.60 8.88
N ASP A 163 -4.94 10.37 7.76
CA ASP A 163 -6.00 9.37 7.64
C ASP A 163 -5.91 8.65 6.28
N PHE A 164 -5.30 7.49 6.30
CA PHE A 164 -5.08 6.69 5.09
C PHE A 164 -6.35 5.99 4.58
N HIS A 165 -7.37 5.82 5.43
CA HIS A 165 -8.65 5.20 5.04
C HIS A 165 -9.56 6.14 4.25
N ASN A 166 -9.25 7.43 4.17
CA ASN A 166 -10.05 8.38 3.42
C ASN A 166 -9.88 8.18 1.90
N GLN A 167 -10.85 7.56 1.26
CA GLN A 167 -10.82 7.27 -0.19
C GLN A 167 -10.68 8.53 -1.07
N GLN A 168 -11.04 9.71 -0.57
CA GLN A 168 -10.89 10.97 -1.33
C GLN A 168 -9.42 11.34 -1.58
N ASP A 169 -8.51 10.83 -0.75
CA ASP A 169 -7.07 11.05 -0.85
C ASP A 169 -6.33 9.98 -1.66
N TRP A 170 -7.02 8.92 -2.12
CA TRP A 170 -6.44 7.89 -2.97
C TRP A 170 -6.30 8.39 -4.40
N ALA A 171 -5.08 8.72 -4.78
CA ALA A 171 -4.79 9.52 -5.98
C ALA A 171 -4.58 8.70 -7.26
N ILE A 172 -4.41 7.37 -7.17
CA ILE A 172 -4.10 6.53 -8.32
C ILE A 172 -5.36 5.83 -8.80
N ARG A 173 -5.58 5.83 -10.11
CA ARG A 173 -6.64 5.07 -10.78
C ARG A 173 -6.07 4.18 -11.85
N LEU A 174 -6.46 2.90 -11.86
CA LEU A 174 -6.01 1.92 -12.83
C LEU A 174 -7.21 1.19 -13.46
N LEU A 175 -7.32 1.32 -14.77
CA LEU A 175 -8.36 0.66 -15.55
C LEU A 175 -8.01 -0.81 -15.82
N PRO A 176 -8.99 -1.71 -15.95
CA PRO A 176 -8.77 -3.03 -16.52
C PRO A 176 -8.43 -2.93 -18.00
N ASP A 177 -7.65 -3.88 -18.53
CA ASP A 177 -7.20 -3.88 -19.94
C ASP A 177 -8.36 -3.75 -20.92
N ALA A 178 -9.52 -4.32 -20.61
CA ALA A 178 -10.72 -4.26 -21.44
C ALA A 178 -11.28 -2.83 -21.62
N LEU A 179 -10.96 -1.92 -20.70
CA LEU A 179 -11.40 -0.51 -20.73
C LEU A 179 -10.28 0.43 -21.21
N LEU A 180 -9.08 -0.07 -21.47
CA LEU A 180 -8.01 0.75 -22.02
C LEU A 180 -8.35 1.14 -23.49
N PRO A 181 -8.06 2.39 -23.90
CA PRO A 181 -8.21 2.77 -25.31
C PRO A 181 -7.31 1.87 -26.15
N LYS A 182 -7.92 1.24 -27.18
CA LYS A 182 -7.14 0.43 -28.15
C LYS A 182 -6.13 1.36 -28.81
N SER A 183 -4.84 1.03 -28.70
CA SER A 183 -3.80 1.73 -29.46
C SER A 183 -4.13 1.56 -30.94
N ASN A 184 -4.43 2.65 -31.63
CA ASN A 184 -4.51 2.65 -33.09
C ASN A 184 -3.11 2.29 -33.61
N SER A 185 -2.95 1.06 -34.05
CA SER A 185 -1.78 0.58 -34.79
C SER A 185 -1.81 1.07 -36.22
#